data_4bdae5416b5dc85329d8ec240f37ffae
#
_entry.id   4bdae5416b5dc85329d8ec240f37ffae
#
_cell.length_a   1.000
_cell.length_b   1.000
_cell.length_c   1.000
_cell.angle_alpha   90.00
_cell.angle_beta   90.00
_cell.angle_gamma   90.00
#
_symmetry.space_group_name_H-M   'P 1'
#
loop_
_entity.id
_entity.type
_entity.pdbx_description
1 polymer ?
#
loop_
_entity_poly.entity_id
_entity_poly.type
_entity_poly.pdbx_seq_one_letter_code
_entity_poly.pdbx_strand_id
1 'polypeptide(L)'
;IYRQNLNLADTAKRHIWASQAILLGLAGLLLGRIPSFLAGLPLKIGSTFDRLTISIMFASALLIAGLLELLVKNKKWRNLILSGILALAVGQQFLSANDFRRDWEKQRNLAWQLSWRIPAMEEGTALITHKLPMDSESDQSFTAPLNWIYAPNYQAGDLLPYAFVNTIKRLGGYTLPALEPDIPIKVPYRTVRFEGSTSAAIVIYAPEKGCLRVLDSVYANARTYNRESDFLTDAIFLSDPSRILTEAESATVPASLFGKEPVHEWCYYSTKAELARQRGDWDEVVRLADEAKSQGYTPVDAFEWLPFIEGYIYTENLDRAEELSQIAIKKEPRLRKGLCQLWGRVEANIHHPEGQKLAQRIQNELSCSP
;
A
#
# COMPACT_ATOMS: atom_id res chain seq x y z
N ILE A 1 -12.63 67.06 19.34
CA ILE A 1 -11.53 67.31 18.40
C ILE A 1 -10.33 66.40 18.72
N TYR A 2 -9.82 66.32 19.95
CA TYR A 2 -8.69 65.45 20.33
C TYR A 2 -8.91 63.95 20.04
N ARG A 3 -10.05 63.38 20.39
CA ARG A 3 -10.44 62.00 20.08
C ARG A 3 -10.60 61.74 18.58
N GLN A 4 -11.05 62.70 17.80
CA GLN A 4 -11.12 62.55 16.32
C GLN A 4 -9.76 62.50 15.66
N ASN A 5 -8.80 63.32 16.12
CA ASN A 5 -7.43 63.32 15.57
C ASN A 5 -6.66 62.03 15.90
N LEU A 6 -6.85 61.46 17.09
CA LEU A 6 -6.30 60.17 17.46
C LEU A 6 -6.86 59.04 16.57
N ASN A 7 -8.18 59.03 16.31
CA ASN A 7 -8.80 58.06 15.43
C ASN A 7 -8.35 58.14 13.97
N LEU A 8 -8.08 59.35 13.46
CA LEU A 8 -7.57 59.55 12.10
C LEU A 8 -6.11 59.06 11.96
N ALA A 9 -5.25 59.36 12.97
CA ALA A 9 -3.86 58.89 12.97
C ALA A 9 -3.76 57.33 13.05
N ASP A 10 -4.59 56.70 13.86
CA ASP A 10 -4.66 55.26 13.95
C ASP A 10 -5.17 54.62 12.66
N THR A 11 -6.16 55.21 12.01
CA THR A 11 -6.68 54.73 10.73
C THR A 11 -5.63 54.84 9.62
N ALA A 12 -4.87 55.97 9.57
CA ALA A 12 -3.80 56.16 8.59
C ALA A 12 -2.67 55.12 8.78
N LYS A 13 -2.20 54.92 10.02
CA LYS A 13 -1.20 53.90 10.34
C LYS A 13 -1.65 52.48 9.92
N ARG A 14 -2.90 52.17 10.15
CA ARG A 14 -3.54 50.92 9.79
C ARG A 14 -3.55 50.67 8.27
N HIS A 15 -3.91 51.68 7.46
CA HIS A 15 -3.88 51.61 6.01
C HIS A 15 -2.46 51.45 5.47
N ILE A 16 -1.48 52.15 6.03
CA ILE A 16 -0.06 52.01 5.65
C ILE A 16 0.42 50.61 5.91
N TRP A 17 0.17 50.03 7.10
CA TRP A 17 0.55 48.70 7.45
C TRP A 17 -0.12 47.64 6.52
N ALA A 18 -1.42 47.76 6.27
CA ALA A 18 -2.16 46.84 5.40
C ALA A 18 -1.59 46.86 3.96
N SER A 19 -1.30 48.07 3.42
CA SER A 19 -0.69 48.20 2.09
C SER A 19 0.70 47.56 2.02
N GLN A 20 1.53 47.81 3.04
CA GLN A 20 2.86 47.19 3.12
C GLN A 20 2.77 45.66 3.22
N ALA A 21 1.85 45.13 4.05
CA ALA A 21 1.63 43.68 4.19
C ALA A 21 1.17 43.05 2.86
N ILE A 22 0.29 43.70 2.11
CA ILE A 22 -0.15 43.27 0.79
C ILE A 22 1.01 43.26 -0.21
N LEU A 23 1.78 44.37 -0.28
CA LEU A 23 2.91 44.46 -1.21
C LEU A 23 3.99 43.43 -0.90
N LEU A 24 4.37 43.26 0.38
CA LEU A 24 5.32 42.23 0.82
C LEU A 24 4.76 40.81 0.59
N GLY A 25 3.47 40.58 0.82
CA GLY A 25 2.80 39.33 0.54
C GLY A 25 2.85 38.96 -0.95
N LEU A 26 2.49 39.90 -1.83
CA LEU A 26 2.57 39.69 -3.28
C LEU A 26 4.00 39.45 -3.77
N ALA A 27 4.96 40.27 -3.31
CA ALA A 27 6.36 40.07 -3.66
C ALA A 27 6.89 38.71 -3.17
N GLY A 28 6.55 38.33 -1.94
CA GLY A 28 6.96 37.07 -1.36
C GLY A 28 6.32 35.83 -2.06
N LEU A 29 5.08 35.94 -2.53
CA LEU A 29 4.45 34.93 -3.36
C LEU A 29 5.19 34.72 -4.68
N LEU A 30 5.51 35.78 -5.36
CA LEU A 30 6.25 35.74 -6.62
C LEU A 30 7.68 35.18 -6.41
N LEU A 31 8.44 35.78 -5.49
CA LEU A 31 9.83 35.36 -5.23
C LEU A 31 9.92 33.96 -4.66
N GLY A 32 9.03 33.58 -3.74
CA GLY A 32 9.00 32.25 -3.15
C GLY A 32 8.66 31.17 -4.16
N ARG A 33 7.96 31.51 -5.25
CA ARG A 33 7.61 30.54 -6.32
C ARG A 33 8.72 30.36 -7.37
N ILE A 34 9.60 31.36 -7.57
CA ILE A 34 10.63 31.33 -8.61
C ILE A 34 11.48 30.05 -8.58
N PRO A 35 12.05 29.56 -7.46
CA PRO A 35 12.88 28.37 -7.46
C PRO A 35 12.16 27.12 -7.95
N SER A 36 10.92 26.92 -7.51
CA SER A 36 10.11 25.77 -7.92
C SER A 36 9.68 25.87 -9.38
N PHE A 37 9.38 27.07 -9.86
CA PHE A 37 9.01 27.33 -11.26
C PHE A 37 10.20 27.05 -12.20
N LEU A 38 11.39 27.54 -11.87
CA LEU A 38 12.61 27.32 -12.66
C LEU A 38 13.00 25.82 -12.70
N ALA A 39 12.70 25.09 -11.63
CA ALA A 39 12.93 23.65 -11.57
C ALA A 39 11.82 22.82 -12.24
N GLY A 40 10.83 23.43 -12.91
CA GLY A 40 9.72 22.74 -13.54
C GLY A 40 8.79 21.97 -12.58
N LEU A 41 8.83 22.29 -11.27
CA LEU A 41 8.08 21.57 -10.26
C LEU A 41 6.63 22.09 -10.15
N PRO A 42 5.63 21.21 -10.16
CA PRO A 42 4.23 21.62 -10.10
C PRO A 42 3.86 22.15 -8.71
N LEU A 43 2.95 23.12 -8.66
CA LEU A 43 2.30 23.55 -7.44
C LEU A 43 1.02 22.74 -7.27
N LYS A 44 1.06 21.70 -6.46
CA LYS A 44 -0.10 20.84 -6.15
C LYS A 44 -0.29 20.79 -4.64
N ILE A 45 -1.52 21.05 -4.18
CA ILE A 45 -1.94 20.94 -2.79
C ILE A 45 -2.50 19.51 -2.59
N GLY A 46 -2.24 18.89 -1.44
CA GLY A 46 -2.66 17.52 -1.15
C GLY A 46 -1.83 16.47 -1.89
N SER A 47 -0.54 16.72 -2.10
CA SER A 47 0.36 15.81 -2.79
C SER A 47 1.77 15.84 -2.18
N THR A 48 2.67 14.96 -2.65
CA THR A 48 4.09 14.99 -2.24
C THR A 48 4.80 16.31 -2.54
N PHE A 49 4.20 17.19 -3.35
CA PHE A 49 4.71 18.53 -3.69
C PHE A 49 4.26 19.62 -2.72
N ASP A 50 3.43 19.34 -1.73
CA ASP A 50 2.96 20.30 -0.71
C ASP A 50 4.11 21.02 0.00
N ARG A 51 5.23 20.31 0.23
CA ARG A 51 6.45 20.90 0.80
C ARG A 51 6.96 22.12 0.03
N LEU A 52 6.65 22.25 -1.25
CA LEU A 52 7.05 23.40 -2.08
C LEU A 52 6.20 24.63 -1.79
N THR A 53 5.07 24.49 -1.11
CA THR A 53 4.23 25.62 -0.69
C THR A 53 4.79 26.33 0.55
N ILE A 54 5.70 25.72 1.29
CA ILE A 54 6.31 26.30 2.51
C ILE A 54 6.94 27.68 2.21
N SER A 55 7.59 27.80 1.05
CA SER A 55 8.24 29.05 0.63
C SER A 55 7.28 30.24 0.45
N ILE A 56 5.99 29.95 0.21
CA ILE A 56 4.96 30.98 -0.01
C ILE A 56 3.97 31.11 1.17
N MET A 57 4.06 30.26 2.19
CA MET A 57 3.10 30.28 3.31
C MET A 57 3.09 31.59 4.09
N PHE A 58 4.28 32.10 4.45
CA PHE A 58 4.38 33.36 5.18
C PHE A 58 3.83 34.54 4.36
N ALA A 59 4.17 34.59 3.07
CA ALA A 59 3.70 35.60 2.15
C ALA A 59 2.16 35.57 1.99
N SER A 60 1.59 34.39 1.89
CA SER A 60 0.12 34.16 1.86
C SER A 60 -0.55 34.68 3.13
N ALA A 61 0.02 34.38 4.29
CA ALA A 61 -0.48 34.87 5.58
C ALA A 61 -0.47 36.39 5.68
N LEU A 62 0.63 37.05 5.26
CA LEU A 62 0.72 38.51 5.21
C LEU A 62 -0.31 39.12 4.27
N LEU A 63 -0.48 38.52 3.08
CA LEU A 63 -1.47 38.99 2.11
C LEU A 63 -2.89 38.89 2.66
N ILE A 64 -3.26 37.77 3.25
CA ILE A 64 -4.59 37.58 3.88
C ILE A 64 -4.80 38.55 5.00
N ALA A 65 -3.82 38.72 5.90
CA ALA A 65 -3.92 39.67 7.02
C ALA A 65 -4.07 41.12 6.54
N GLY A 66 -3.27 41.51 5.55
CA GLY A 66 -3.34 42.84 4.95
C GLY A 66 -4.67 43.12 4.26
N LEU A 67 -5.18 42.16 3.50
CA LEU A 67 -6.49 42.26 2.84
C LEU A 67 -7.63 42.35 3.87
N LEU A 68 -7.64 41.53 4.91
CA LEU A 68 -8.64 41.57 5.98
C LEU A 68 -8.60 42.96 6.68
N GLU A 69 -7.42 43.47 6.96
CA GLU A 69 -7.26 44.75 7.60
C GLU A 69 -7.74 45.91 6.73
N LEU A 70 -7.53 45.84 5.41
CA LEU A 70 -7.95 46.84 4.45
C LEU A 70 -9.46 46.81 4.19
N LEU A 71 -10.01 45.62 3.93
CA LEU A 71 -11.39 45.44 3.46
C LEU A 71 -12.42 45.45 4.59
N VAL A 72 -12.06 44.89 5.77
CA VAL A 72 -12.99 44.75 6.89
C VAL A 72 -12.77 45.83 7.96
N LYS A 73 -13.53 46.92 7.84
CA LYS A 73 -13.42 48.07 8.77
C LYS A 73 -13.85 47.71 10.20
N ASN A 74 -14.87 46.87 10.35
CA ASN A 74 -15.39 46.51 11.66
C ASN A 74 -14.52 45.43 12.33
N LYS A 75 -13.92 45.78 13.47
CA LYS A 75 -13.02 44.92 14.23
C LYS A 75 -13.67 43.58 14.64
N LYS A 76 -14.98 43.59 15.00
CA LYS A 76 -15.69 42.36 15.40
C LYS A 76 -15.78 41.37 14.24
N TRP A 77 -16.21 41.82 13.07
CA TRP A 77 -16.29 41.03 11.86
C TRP A 77 -14.92 40.55 11.37
N ARG A 78 -13.91 41.38 11.43
CA ARG A 78 -12.53 41.00 11.08
C ARG A 78 -12.02 39.86 11.97
N ASN A 79 -12.19 39.98 13.29
CA ASN A 79 -11.80 38.93 14.21
C ASN A 79 -12.58 37.65 13.99
N LEU A 80 -13.89 37.74 13.70
CA LEU A 80 -14.73 36.58 13.40
C LEU A 80 -14.24 35.86 12.13
N ILE A 81 -13.98 36.60 11.05
CA ILE A 81 -13.47 36.00 9.79
C ILE A 81 -12.10 35.40 10.02
N LEU A 82 -11.18 36.09 10.71
CA LEU A 82 -9.86 35.52 11.01
C LEU A 82 -9.95 34.28 11.85
N SER A 83 -10.81 34.23 12.89
CA SER A 83 -11.04 33.05 13.69
C SER A 83 -11.61 31.91 12.86
N GLY A 84 -12.53 32.20 11.93
CA GLY A 84 -13.05 31.21 10.99
C GLY A 84 -11.98 30.61 10.07
N ILE A 85 -11.13 31.47 9.49
CA ILE A 85 -10.00 31.03 8.64
C ILE A 85 -9.03 30.14 9.46
N LEU A 86 -8.68 30.57 10.67
CA LEU A 86 -7.79 29.80 11.54
C LEU A 86 -8.41 28.46 11.94
N ALA A 87 -9.70 28.44 12.28
CA ALA A 87 -10.40 27.20 12.62
C ALA A 87 -10.42 26.21 11.45
N LEU A 88 -10.68 26.69 10.22
CA LEU A 88 -10.64 25.86 9.01
C LEU A 88 -9.21 25.36 8.73
N ALA A 89 -8.20 26.21 8.88
CA ALA A 89 -6.81 25.80 8.68
C ALA A 89 -6.38 24.73 9.69
N VAL A 90 -6.71 24.89 10.97
CA VAL A 90 -6.43 23.89 12.01
C VAL A 90 -7.20 22.61 11.73
N GLY A 91 -8.48 22.71 11.35
CA GLY A 91 -9.30 21.55 10.99
C GLY A 91 -8.69 20.76 9.82
N GLN A 92 -8.26 21.44 8.78
CA GLN A 92 -7.59 20.82 7.62
C GLN A 92 -6.29 20.12 8.01
N GLN A 93 -5.47 20.75 8.85
CA GLN A 93 -4.22 20.13 9.33
C GLN A 93 -4.50 18.89 10.18
N PHE A 94 -5.55 18.92 11.01
CA PHE A 94 -5.96 17.75 11.79
C PHE A 94 -6.41 16.60 10.88
N LEU A 95 -7.20 16.88 9.84
CA LEU A 95 -7.63 15.86 8.87
C LEU A 95 -6.42 15.26 8.15
N SER A 96 -5.51 16.11 7.63
CA SER A 96 -4.30 15.63 6.97
C SER A 96 -3.41 14.78 7.90
N ALA A 97 -3.21 15.19 9.13
CA ALA A 97 -2.45 14.43 10.13
C ALA A 97 -3.11 13.07 10.41
N ASN A 98 -4.43 13.01 10.43
CA ASN A 98 -5.16 11.77 10.62
C ASN A 98 -5.07 10.83 9.41
N ASP A 99 -5.03 11.37 8.19
CA ASP A 99 -4.81 10.58 6.98
C ASP A 99 -3.41 9.94 6.98
N PHE A 100 -2.37 10.69 7.31
CA PHE A 100 -1.02 10.15 7.49
C PHE A 100 -0.94 9.09 8.59
N ARG A 101 -1.67 9.27 9.70
CA ARG A 101 -1.75 8.27 10.77
C ARG A 101 -2.38 6.97 10.28
N ARG A 102 -3.46 7.04 9.50
CA ARG A 102 -4.12 5.88 8.89
C ARG A 102 -3.21 5.17 7.90
N ASP A 103 -2.51 5.92 7.04
CA ASP A 103 -1.54 5.34 6.11
C ASP A 103 -0.40 4.65 6.85
N TRP A 104 0.06 5.22 7.97
CA TRP A 104 1.06 4.58 8.81
C TRP A 104 0.57 3.26 9.43
N GLU A 105 -0.67 3.20 9.89
CA GLU A 105 -1.28 1.97 10.39
C GLU A 105 -1.34 0.88 9.30
N LYS A 106 -1.72 1.25 8.08
CA LYS A 106 -1.71 0.33 6.93
C LYS A 106 -0.29 -0.13 6.59
N GLN A 107 0.70 0.76 6.63
CA GLN A 107 2.10 0.41 6.39
C GLN A 107 2.65 -0.55 7.45
N ARG A 108 2.31 -0.35 8.71
CA ARG A 108 2.66 -1.28 9.80
C ARG A 108 2.05 -2.66 9.56
N ASN A 109 0.78 -2.71 9.24
CA ASN A 109 0.08 -3.97 8.96
C ASN A 109 0.69 -4.69 7.74
N LEU A 110 1.07 -3.94 6.72
CA LEU A 110 1.75 -4.50 5.55
C LEU A 110 3.12 -5.10 5.93
N ALA A 111 3.90 -4.42 6.76
CA ALA A 111 5.21 -4.91 7.22
C ALA A 111 5.07 -6.25 7.98
N TRP A 112 4.06 -6.38 8.84
CA TRP A 112 3.78 -7.63 9.56
C TRP A 112 3.28 -8.73 8.62
N GLN A 113 2.38 -8.43 7.69
CA GLN A 113 1.91 -9.42 6.71
C GLN A 113 3.04 -9.88 5.79
N LEU A 114 3.95 -8.98 5.40
CA LEU A 114 5.16 -9.36 4.66
C LEU A 114 6.01 -10.36 5.47
N SER A 115 6.28 -10.09 6.74
CA SER A 115 7.10 -10.99 7.58
C SER A 115 6.43 -12.34 7.82
N TRP A 116 5.10 -12.40 7.90
CA TRP A 116 4.36 -13.66 8.04
C TRP A 116 4.36 -14.48 6.76
N ARG A 117 4.24 -13.82 5.59
CA ARG A 117 4.19 -14.48 4.28
C ARG A 117 5.56 -14.82 3.73
N ILE A 118 6.54 -13.95 3.96
CA ILE A 118 7.89 -14.02 3.43
C ILE A 118 8.85 -14.03 4.63
N PRO A 119 9.23 -15.20 5.17
CA PRO A 119 10.14 -15.26 6.33
C PRO A 119 11.54 -14.71 6.00
N ALA A 120 12.07 -15.01 4.83
CA ALA A 120 13.31 -14.45 4.30
C ALA A 120 13.27 -14.48 2.76
N MET A 121 14.15 -13.72 2.13
CA MET A 121 14.27 -13.64 0.67
C MET A 121 15.73 -13.79 0.24
N GLU A 122 15.94 -14.30 -0.96
CA GLU A 122 17.26 -14.24 -1.60
C GLU A 122 17.69 -12.81 -1.87
N GLU A 123 18.98 -12.50 -1.66
CA GLU A 123 19.54 -11.19 -2.01
C GLU A 123 19.38 -10.88 -3.51
N GLY A 124 19.25 -9.60 -3.83
CA GLY A 124 18.99 -9.14 -5.19
C GLY A 124 17.51 -9.23 -5.58
N THR A 125 16.61 -9.58 -4.65
CA THR A 125 15.18 -9.65 -4.94
C THR A 125 14.55 -8.25 -5.00
N ALA A 126 13.82 -7.99 -6.10
CA ALA A 126 12.94 -6.85 -6.23
C ALA A 126 11.51 -7.22 -5.80
N LEU A 127 10.94 -6.48 -4.87
CA LEU A 127 9.53 -6.62 -4.50
C LEU A 127 8.69 -5.67 -5.35
N ILE A 128 7.97 -6.21 -6.33
CA ILE A 128 7.19 -5.43 -7.30
C ILE A 128 5.74 -5.37 -6.87
N THR A 129 5.14 -4.20 -6.93
CA THR A 129 3.70 -3.99 -6.74
C THR A 129 3.16 -2.92 -7.69
N HIS A 130 1.84 -2.90 -7.87
CA HIS A 130 1.19 -1.85 -8.64
C HIS A 130 0.66 -0.73 -7.74
N LYS A 131 -0.23 -1.08 -6.83
CA LYS A 131 -0.86 -0.17 -5.88
C LYS A 131 -0.89 -0.82 -4.50
N LEU A 132 -0.58 -0.03 -3.49
CA LEU A 132 -0.81 -0.40 -2.10
C LEU A 132 -2.06 0.33 -1.59
N PRO A 133 -2.70 -0.17 -0.54
CA PRO A 133 -3.90 0.44 0.03
C PRO A 133 -3.60 1.71 0.85
N MET A 134 -2.71 2.56 0.34
CA MET A 134 -2.23 3.79 0.97
C MET A 134 -2.24 4.94 -0.02
N ASP A 135 -2.45 6.16 0.48
CA ASP A 135 -2.47 7.37 -0.36
C ASP A 135 -1.09 8.00 -0.47
N SER A 136 -0.26 7.86 0.57
CA SER A 136 1.07 8.47 0.66
C SER A 136 2.15 7.40 0.62
N GLU A 137 2.51 6.95 -0.59
CA GLU A 137 3.54 5.95 -0.78
C GLU A 137 4.68 6.45 -1.68
N SER A 138 5.89 5.94 -1.44
CA SER A 138 7.03 6.05 -2.36
C SER A 138 7.89 4.79 -2.28
N ASP A 139 8.61 4.46 -3.36
CA ASP A 139 9.51 3.31 -3.35
C ASP A 139 10.53 3.41 -2.22
N GLN A 140 11.01 4.62 -1.93
CA GLN A 140 11.96 4.88 -0.85
C GLN A 140 11.37 4.60 0.53
N SER A 141 10.09 4.96 0.73
CA SER A 141 9.40 4.75 2.02
C SER A 141 9.14 3.27 2.32
N PHE A 142 9.28 2.38 1.34
CA PHE A 142 9.17 0.93 1.51
C PHE A 142 10.50 0.21 1.36
N THR A 143 11.42 0.68 0.50
CA THR A 143 12.73 0.04 0.34
C THR A 143 13.56 0.11 1.62
N ALA A 144 13.57 1.23 2.34
CA ALA A 144 14.30 1.32 3.59
C ALA A 144 13.75 0.36 4.66
N PRO A 145 12.44 0.37 4.98
CA PRO A 145 11.82 -0.64 5.86
C PRO A 145 12.07 -2.08 5.46
N LEU A 146 11.99 -2.39 4.16
CA LEU A 146 12.23 -3.72 3.63
C LEU A 146 13.64 -4.21 4.02
N ASN A 147 14.67 -3.36 3.83
CA ASN A 147 16.03 -3.71 4.20
C ASN A 147 16.24 -3.75 5.73
N TRP A 148 15.52 -2.95 6.52
CA TRP A 148 15.56 -3.07 7.99
C TRP A 148 14.96 -4.38 8.51
N ILE A 149 13.97 -4.92 7.81
CA ILE A 149 13.30 -6.17 8.16
C ILE A 149 14.16 -7.37 7.72
N TYR A 150 14.62 -7.38 6.46
CA TYR A 150 15.21 -8.57 5.84
C TYR A 150 16.75 -8.55 5.81
N ALA A 151 17.38 -7.41 6.00
CA ALA A 151 18.83 -7.26 6.07
C ALA A 151 19.26 -6.38 7.24
N PRO A 152 18.87 -6.69 8.50
CA PRO A 152 19.13 -5.83 9.65
C PRO A 152 20.62 -5.63 9.94
N ASN A 153 21.46 -6.55 9.52
CA ASN A 153 22.91 -6.53 9.71
C ASN A 153 23.67 -5.99 8.50
N TYR A 154 22.94 -5.45 7.50
CA TYR A 154 23.56 -4.89 6.30
C TYR A 154 24.52 -3.77 6.69
N GLN A 155 25.79 -3.96 6.36
CA GLN A 155 26.82 -2.94 6.58
C GLN A 155 27.05 -2.23 5.25
N ALA A 156 27.13 -0.93 5.34
CA ALA A 156 27.11 0.00 4.23
C ALA A 156 28.05 -0.40 3.06
N GLY A 157 27.46 -0.96 2.05
CA GLY A 157 27.96 -1.00 0.70
C GLY A 157 27.12 -0.06 -0.17
N ASP A 158 27.48 0.07 -1.44
CA ASP A 158 26.68 0.86 -2.38
C ASP A 158 25.41 0.17 -2.85
N LEU A 159 25.34 -1.16 -2.76
CA LEU A 159 24.22 -1.97 -3.25
C LEU A 159 23.31 -2.38 -2.10
N LEU A 160 22.03 -2.05 -2.20
CA LEU A 160 21.00 -2.54 -1.29
C LEU A 160 20.66 -4.00 -1.64
N PRO A 161 20.48 -4.89 -0.66
CA PRO A 161 20.04 -6.26 -0.87
C PRO A 161 18.66 -6.38 -1.51
N TYR A 162 17.75 -5.46 -1.18
CA TYR A 162 16.36 -5.50 -1.62
C TYR A 162 15.87 -4.14 -2.08
N ALA A 163 14.93 -4.12 -3.04
CA ALA A 163 14.21 -2.91 -3.41
C ALA A 163 12.71 -3.17 -3.54
N PHE A 164 11.96 -2.13 -3.21
CA PHE A 164 10.54 -2.07 -3.46
C PHE A 164 10.28 -1.22 -4.71
N VAL A 165 9.52 -1.74 -5.66
CA VAL A 165 9.29 -1.10 -6.97
C VAL A 165 7.79 -0.96 -7.22
N ASN A 166 7.30 0.27 -7.27
CA ASN A 166 5.92 0.57 -7.61
C ASN A 166 5.78 0.83 -9.12
N THR A 167 5.01 0.01 -9.80
CA THR A 167 4.87 0.08 -11.26
C THR A 167 4.16 1.34 -11.73
N ILE A 168 3.18 1.88 -10.99
CA ILE A 168 2.50 3.15 -11.36
C ILE A 168 3.51 4.28 -11.51
N LYS A 169 4.59 4.24 -10.74
CA LYS A 169 5.60 5.32 -10.72
C LYS A 169 6.81 5.02 -11.59
N ARG A 170 7.09 3.74 -11.86
CA ARG A 170 8.39 3.32 -12.42
C ARG A 170 8.31 2.64 -13.78
N LEU A 171 7.17 2.03 -14.11
CA LEU A 171 7.00 1.34 -15.40
C LEU A 171 7.14 2.31 -16.57
N GLY A 172 7.88 1.88 -17.58
CA GLY A 172 8.21 2.69 -18.77
C GLY A 172 9.33 3.70 -18.54
N GLY A 173 9.94 3.73 -17.34
CA GLY A 173 11.04 4.62 -16.97
C GLY A 173 12.38 3.88 -16.80
N TYR A 174 13.41 4.64 -16.45
CA TYR A 174 14.76 4.10 -16.23
C TYR A 174 14.84 2.97 -15.19
N THR A 175 14.02 3.04 -14.15
CA THR A 175 14.02 2.07 -13.04
C THR A 175 13.41 0.73 -13.44
N LEU A 176 12.32 0.73 -14.19
CA LEU A 176 11.58 -0.44 -14.64
C LEU A 176 11.08 -0.18 -16.08
N PRO A 177 11.91 -0.45 -17.09
CA PRO A 177 11.57 -0.16 -18.48
C PRO A 177 10.33 -0.91 -18.99
N ALA A 178 10.20 -2.19 -18.64
CA ALA A 178 9.08 -3.04 -19.06
C ALA A 178 8.77 -4.11 -18.01
N LEU A 179 7.60 -4.76 -18.14
CA LEU A 179 7.18 -5.95 -17.38
C LEU A 179 7.42 -7.20 -18.24
N GLU A 180 8.68 -7.45 -18.57
CA GLU A 180 9.13 -8.60 -19.33
C GLU A 180 10.25 -9.31 -18.54
N PRO A 181 10.51 -10.61 -18.76
CA PRO A 181 11.64 -11.30 -18.15
C PRO A 181 12.98 -10.64 -18.49
N ASP A 182 13.97 -10.78 -17.61
CA ASP A 182 15.36 -10.34 -17.78
C ASP A 182 15.56 -8.83 -17.97
N ILE A 183 14.56 -8.01 -17.67
CA ILE A 183 14.72 -6.56 -17.70
C ILE A 183 15.49 -6.09 -16.46
N PRO A 184 16.59 -5.32 -16.63
CA PRO A 184 17.32 -4.77 -15.50
C PRO A 184 16.47 -3.80 -14.68
N ILE A 185 16.47 -3.98 -13.36
CA ILE A 185 15.88 -3.06 -12.40
C ILE A 185 16.99 -2.24 -11.74
N LYS A 186 16.98 -0.92 -11.94
CA LYS A 186 18.00 -0.01 -11.37
C LYS A 186 17.30 1.09 -10.58
N VAL A 187 17.47 1.05 -9.27
CA VAL A 187 16.86 2.05 -8.36
C VAL A 187 17.96 2.86 -7.70
N PRO A 188 18.27 4.06 -8.21
CA PRO A 188 19.25 4.93 -7.57
C PRO A 188 18.62 5.66 -6.38
N TYR A 189 19.29 5.59 -5.24
CA TYR A 189 19.06 6.42 -4.07
C TYR A 189 20.37 7.20 -3.82
N ARG A 190 20.34 8.42 -3.54
CA ARG A 190 21.48 9.33 -3.37
C ARG A 190 22.87 8.68 -3.19
N THR A 191 23.06 7.92 -2.10
CA THR A 191 24.33 7.30 -1.69
C THR A 191 24.36 5.78 -1.87
N VAL A 192 23.21 5.17 -2.10
CA VAL A 192 23.06 3.72 -2.30
C VAL A 192 22.21 3.47 -3.53
N ARG A 193 22.29 2.28 -4.08
CA ARG A 193 21.50 1.84 -5.23
C ARG A 193 21.07 0.40 -5.07
N PHE A 194 20.04 0.02 -5.78
CA PHE A 194 19.68 -1.38 -5.99
C PHE A 194 19.87 -1.69 -7.48
N GLU A 195 20.42 -2.87 -7.74
CA GLU A 195 20.55 -3.45 -9.07
C GLU A 195 19.99 -4.88 -9.01
N GLY A 196 19.02 -5.19 -9.86
CA GLY A 196 18.37 -6.49 -9.95
C GLY A 196 17.77 -6.72 -11.32
N SER A 197 16.89 -7.69 -11.42
CA SER A 197 16.18 -8.04 -12.65
C SER A 197 14.73 -8.37 -12.36
N THR A 198 13.87 -8.21 -13.37
CA THR A 198 12.48 -8.67 -13.32
C THR A 198 12.36 -10.19 -13.17
N SER A 199 13.36 -10.96 -13.62
CA SER A 199 13.45 -12.42 -13.39
C SER A 199 13.91 -12.78 -11.96
N ALA A 200 14.31 -11.79 -11.15
CA ALA A 200 14.63 -11.95 -9.74
C ALA A 200 13.63 -11.15 -8.88
N ALA A 201 12.36 -11.24 -9.18
CA ALA A 201 11.32 -10.47 -8.53
C ALA A 201 10.28 -11.34 -7.83
N ILE A 202 9.77 -10.83 -6.73
CA ILE A 202 8.54 -11.31 -6.10
C ILE A 202 7.49 -10.23 -6.34
N VAL A 203 6.36 -10.61 -6.93
CA VAL A 203 5.25 -9.69 -7.15
C VAL A 203 4.24 -9.83 -6.03
N ILE A 204 3.94 -8.74 -5.37
CA ILE A 204 2.95 -8.70 -4.29
C ILE A 204 1.71 -7.90 -4.71
N TYR A 205 0.60 -8.32 -4.18
CA TYR A 205 -0.69 -7.66 -4.30
C TYR A 205 -1.30 -7.46 -2.92
N ALA A 206 -1.63 -6.22 -2.59
CA ALA A 206 -2.31 -5.88 -1.33
C ALA A 206 -3.59 -5.10 -1.66
N PRO A 207 -4.76 -5.75 -1.64
CA PRO A 207 -6.04 -5.11 -1.91
C PRO A 207 -6.40 -4.10 -0.81
N GLU A 208 -7.32 -3.18 -1.11
CA GLU A 208 -7.85 -2.25 -0.09
C GLU A 208 -8.60 -2.97 1.04
N LYS A 209 -9.22 -4.11 0.70
CA LYS A 209 -9.92 -4.98 1.65
C LYS A 209 -9.43 -6.40 1.43
N GLY A 210 -8.70 -6.92 2.39
CA GLY A 210 -8.11 -8.26 2.32
C GLY A 210 -6.65 -8.27 2.73
N CYS A 211 -6.01 -9.42 2.53
CA CYS A 211 -4.67 -9.67 3.00
C CYS A 211 -3.64 -9.56 1.87
N LEU A 212 -2.39 -9.31 2.23
CA LEU A 212 -1.26 -9.37 1.32
C LEU A 212 -1.18 -10.75 0.66
N ARG A 213 -0.92 -10.78 -0.65
CA ARG A 213 -0.65 -11.99 -1.43
C ARG A 213 0.65 -11.86 -2.19
N VAL A 214 1.39 -12.94 -2.26
CA VAL A 214 2.45 -13.12 -3.25
C VAL A 214 1.80 -13.76 -4.47
N LEU A 215 1.98 -13.14 -5.63
CA LEU A 215 1.46 -13.73 -6.87
C LEU A 215 2.28 -14.95 -7.24
N ASP A 216 1.58 -16.01 -7.68
CA ASP A 216 2.18 -17.25 -8.11
C ASP A 216 1.34 -17.84 -9.25
N SER A 217 1.96 -18.02 -10.40
CA SER A 217 1.29 -18.53 -11.60
C SER A 217 0.83 -19.99 -11.46
N VAL A 218 1.38 -20.76 -10.52
CA VAL A 218 0.96 -22.12 -10.23
C VAL A 218 -0.40 -22.15 -9.57
N TYR A 219 -0.65 -21.24 -8.62
CA TYR A 219 -1.88 -21.23 -7.83
C TYR A 219 -2.96 -20.29 -8.35
N ALA A 220 -2.57 -19.25 -9.08
CA ALA A 220 -3.51 -18.29 -9.62
C ALA A 220 -3.04 -17.80 -10.97
N ASN A 221 -3.83 -17.99 -11.99
CA ASN A 221 -3.53 -17.39 -13.28
C ASN A 221 -4.14 -15.98 -13.37
N ALA A 222 -3.74 -15.26 -14.40
CA ALA A 222 -4.26 -13.94 -14.72
C ALA A 222 -5.80 -13.85 -14.76
N ARG A 223 -6.48 -14.94 -15.12
CA ARG A 223 -7.95 -14.97 -15.18
C ARG A 223 -8.62 -15.02 -13.81
N THR A 224 -7.91 -15.48 -12.78
CA THR A 224 -8.38 -15.48 -11.38
C THR A 224 -8.53 -14.06 -10.86
N TYR A 225 -7.62 -13.16 -11.23
CA TYR A 225 -7.58 -11.76 -10.78
C TYR A 225 -8.17 -10.75 -11.78
N ASN A 226 -8.78 -11.21 -12.85
CA ASN A 226 -9.08 -10.53 -14.13
C ASN A 226 -9.98 -9.26 -14.06
N ARG A 227 -10.14 -8.60 -12.93
CA ARG A 227 -10.89 -7.33 -12.83
C ARG A 227 -10.22 -6.22 -12.03
N GLU A 228 -9.07 -6.47 -11.42
CA GLU A 228 -8.50 -5.47 -10.51
C GLU A 228 -7.42 -4.63 -11.18
N SER A 229 -6.67 -5.16 -12.11
CA SER A 229 -5.82 -4.38 -13.04
C SER A 229 -5.19 -5.27 -14.12
N ASP A 230 -4.94 -4.72 -15.30
CA ASP A 230 -4.13 -5.35 -16.36
C ASP A 230 -2.73 -5.71 -15.82
N PHE A 231 -2.22 -4.93 -14.86
CA PHE A 231 -0.96 -5.21 -14.17
C PHE A 231 -0.87 -6.63 -13.61
N LEU A 232 -1.91 -7.14 -12.93
CA LEU A 232 -1.87 -8.48 -12.34
C LEU A 232 -1.75 -9.56 -13.41
N THR A 233 -2.34 -9.32 -14.57
CA THR A 233 -2.25 -10.22 -15.72
C THR A 233 -0.83 -10.30 -16.27
N ASP A 234 -0.15 -9.16 -16.37
CA ASP A 234 1.18 -9.07 -16.97
C ASP A 234 2.28 -9.41 -15.96
N ALA A 235 2.09 -9.07 -14.69
CA ALA A 235 3.11 -9.22 -13.65
C ALA A 235 3.17 -10.61 -13.02
N ILE A 236 2.08 -11.41 -13.05
CA ILE A 236 2.05 -12.71 -12.39
C ILE A 236 3.15 -13.66 -12.88
N PHE A 237 3.52 -13.58 -14.15
CA PHE A 237 4.56 -14.42 -14.75
C PHE A 237 5.98 -13.98 -14.37
N LEU A 238 6.15 -12.77 -13.84
CA LEU A 238 7.42 -12.26 -13.34
C LEU A 238 7.66 -12.62 -11.87
N SER A 239 6.62 -13.05 -11.18
CA SER A 239 6.74 -13.44 -9.77
C SER A 239 7.43 -14.79 -9.65
N ASP A 240 8.54 -14.79 -8.94
CA ASP A 240 9.29 -16.01 -8.60
C ASP A 240 9.21 -16.28 -7.08
N PRO A 241 8.18 -17.01 -6.61
CA PRO A 241 8.03 -17.36 -5.20
C PRO A 241 9.14 -18.26 -4.66
N SER A 242 9.95 -18.92 -5.52
CA SER A 242 11.08 -19.75 -5.07
C SER A 242 12.18 -18.93 -4.37
N ARG A 243 12.22 -17.63 -4.62
CA ARG A 243 13.11 -16.70 -3.93
C ARG A 243 12.73 -16.43 -2.47
N ILE A 244 11.57 -16.94 -2.02
CA ILE A 244 11.19 -16.95 -0.61
C ILE A 244 11.85 -18.15 0.06
N LEU A 245 12.72 -17.89 1.02
CA LEU A 245 13.40 -18.91 1.80
C LEU A 245 12.43 -19.44 2.88
N THR A 246 11.60 -20.39 2.49
CA THR A 246 10.42 -20.83 3.27
C THR A 246 10.76 -21.49 4.59
N GLU A 247 11.96 -22.11 4.70
CA GLU A 247 12.45 -22.80 5.91
C GLU A 247 13.25 -21.88 6.85
N ALA A 248 13.48 -20.64 6.45
CA ALA A 248 14.20 -19.68 7.27
C ALA A 248 13.32 -19.21 8.46
N GLU A 249 13.98 -18.80 9.54
CA GLU A 249 13.30 -18.08 10.60
C GLU A 249 12.66 -16.79 10.05
N SER A 250 11.49 -16.47 10.59
CA SER A 250 10.78 -15.26 10.16
C SER A 250 11.59 -14.01 10.45
N ALA A 251 11.67 -13.14 9.44
CA ALA A 251 12.32 -11.85 9.57
C ALA A 251 11.76 -11.05 10.75
N THR A 252 12.65 -10.40 11.48
CA THR A 252 12.28 -9.63 12.66
C THR A 252 11.84 -8.23 12.26
N VAL A 253 10.57 -7.94 12.39
CA VAL A 253 10.03 -6.59 12.21
C VAL A 253 10.47 -5.69 13.37
N PRO A 254 11.22 -4.59 13.12
CA PRO A 254 11.73 -3.74 14.22
C PRO A 254 10.58 -3.09 15.02
N ALA A 255 10.37 -3.52 16.25
CA ALA A 255 9.28 -3.03 17.10
C ALA A 255 9.40 -1.52 17.43
N SER A 256 10.60 -0.96 17.41
CA SER A 256 10.83 0.48 17.58
C SER A 256 10.25 1.32 16.45
N LEU A 257 10.11 0.76 15.23
CA LEU A 257 9.56 1.41 14.06
C LEU A 257 8.09 1.01 13.82
N PHE A 258 7.80 -0.29 13.80
CA PHE A 258 6.50 -0.81 13.41
C PHE A 258 5.61 -1.22 14.60
N GLY A 259 6.06 -0.97 15.82
CA GLY A 259 5.38 -1.42 17.02
C GLY A 259 5.50 -2.93 17.25
N LYS A 260 4.85 -3.40 18.31
CA LYS A 260 4.77 -4.84 18.60
C LYS A 260 3.92 -5.56 17.54
N GLU A 261 4.16 -6.85 17.39
CA GLU A 261 3.32 -7.72 16.59
C GLU A 261 1.84 -7.55 16.98
N PRO A 262 0.95 -7.30 15.99
CA PRO A 262 -0.47 -7.14 16.29
C PRO A 262 -1.10 -8.47 16.69
N VAL A 263 -2.29 -8.40 17.27
CA VAL A 263 -3.10 -9.59 17.53
C VAL A 263 -3.32 -10.34 16.20
N HIS A 264 -3.21 -11.67 16.26
CA HIS A 264 -3.38 -12.53 15.11
C HIS A 264 -4.85 -12.58 14.71
N GLU A 265 -5.17 -11.81 13.69
CA GLU A 265 -6.48 -11.79 13.03
C GLU A 265 -6.43 -12.56 11.70
N TRP A 266 -7.50 -12.51 10.91
CA TRP A 266 -7.62 -13.27 9.67
C TRP A 266 -6.36 -13.21 8.77
N CYS A 267 -5.77 -12.04 8.57
CA CYS A 267 -4.61 -11.91 7.67
C CYS A 267 -3.36 -12.62 8.17
N TYR A 268 -3.20 -12.83 9.48
CA TYR A 268 -2.14 -13.69 10.01
C TYR A 268 -2.33 -15.13 9.51
N TYR A 269 -3.51 -15.70 9.74
CA TYR A 269 -3.82 -17.08 9.36
C TYR A 269 -3.74 -17.27 7.84
N SER A 270 -4.27 -16.32 7.06
CA SER A 270 -4.26 -16.39 5.60
C SER A 270 -2.82 -16.34 5.04
N THR A 271 -2.00 -15.41 5.48
CA THR A 271 -0.62 -15.27 4.98
C THR A 271 0.28 -16.43 5.41
N LYS A 272 0.10 -16.96 6.62
CA LYS A 272 0.79 -18.17 7.09
C LYS A 272 0.34 -19.42 6.36
N ALA A 273 -0.95 -19.55 6.05
CA ALA A 273 -1.47 -20.67 5.26
C ALA A 273 -0.92 -20.63 3.81
N GLU A 274 -0.79 -19.46 3.20
CA GLU A 274 -0.13 -19.32 1.90
C GLU A 274 1.34 -19.74 1.94
N LEU A 275 2.06 -19.46 3.01
CA LEU A 275 3.44 -19.91 3.21
C LEU A 275 3.50 -21.43 3.40
N ALA A 276 2.62 -22.00 4.24
CA ALA A 276 2.52 -23.44 4.46
C ALA A 276 2.17 -24.17 3.15
N ARG A 277 1.22 -23.64 2.37
CA ARG A 277 0.88 -24.15 1.04
C ARG A 277 2.07 -24.20 0.10
N GLN A 278 2.90 -23.15 0.08
CA GLN A 278 4.11 -23.09 -0.74
C GLN A 278 5.12 -24.18 -0.36
N ARG A 279 5.15 -24.58 0.91
CA ARG A 279 5.97 -25.72 1.41
C ARG A 279 5.34 -27.08 1.16
N GLY A 280 4.08 -27.13 0.76
CA GLY A 280 3.30 -28.37 0.71
C GLY A 280 2.90 -28.92 2.09
N ASP A 281 2.97 -28.08 3.13
CA ASP A 281 2.59 -28.43 4.52
C ASP A 281 1.08 -28.27 4.72
N TRP A 282 0.35 -29.25 4.20
CA TRP A 282 -1.11 -29.22 4.17
C TRP A 282 -1.74 -29.36 5.55
N ASP A 283 -1.08 -30.08 6.44
CA ASP A 283 -1.54 -30.21 7.84
C ASP A 283 -1.50 -28.86 8.55
N GLU A 284 -0.43 -28.07 8.33
CA GLU A 284 -0.33 -26.72 8.88
C GLU A 284 -1.36 -25.77 8.24
N VAL A 285 -1.66 -25.91 6.94
CA VAL A 285 -2.74 -25.12 6.30
C VAL A 285 -4.07 -25.39 6.99
N VAL A 286 -4.42 -26.66 7.24
CA VAL A 286 -5.67 -27.04 7.91
C VAL A 286 -5.68 -26.58 9.37
N ARG A 287 -4.57 -26.75 10.08
CA ARG A 287 -4.46 -26.27 11.47
C ARG A 287 -4.75 -24.77 11.58
N LEU A 288 -4.18 -23.98 10.68
CA LEU A 288 -4.41 -22.53 10.61
C LEU A 288 -5.86 -22.18 10.26
N ALA A 289 -6.50 -22.95 9.35
CA ALA A 289 -7.91 -22.79 9.01
C ALA A 289 -8.83 -23.02 10.22
N ASP A 290 -8.59 -24.12 10.95
CA ASP A 290 -9.40 -24.52 12.10
C ASP A 290 -9.20 -23.56 13.28
N GLU A 291 -7.99 -23.08 13.48
CA GLU A 291 -7.68 -22.06 14.49
C GLU A 291 -8.39 -20.75 14.17
N ALA A 292 -8.28 -20.23 12.94
CA ALA A 292 -8.99 -19.03 12.51
C ALA A 292 -10.51 -19.16 12.72
N LYS A 293 -11.07 -20.32 12.35
CA LYS A 293 -12.49 -20.63 12.55
C LYS A 293 -12.88 -20.63 14.03
N SER A 294 -12.07 -21.23 14.89
CA SER A 294 -12.31 -21.30 16.33
C SER A 294 -12.37 -19.91 16.98
N GLN A 295 -11.59 -18.97 16.45
CA GLN A 295 -11.59 -17.57 16.85
C GLN A 295 -12.69 -16.72 16.19
N GLY A 296 -13.49 -17.32 15.30
CA GLY A 296 -14.58 -16.64 14.60
C GLY A 296 -14.13 -15.75 13.44
N TYR A 297 -12.88 -15.84 13.00
CA TYR A 297 -12.37 -15.06 11.88
C TYR A 297 -12.85 -15.61 10.53
N THR A 298 -13.15 -14.70 9.63
CA THR A 298 -13.54 -15.00 8.24
C THR A 298 -12.92 -13.99 7.28
N PRO A 299 -12.59 -14.39 6.03
CA PRO A 299 -12.03 -13.49 5.06
C PRO A 299 -12.98 -12.37 4.66
N VAL A 300 -12.42 -11.22 4.40
CA VAL A 300 -13.14 -10.14 3.72
C VAL A 300 -13.18 -10.44 2.21
N ASP A 301 -12.08 -10.87 1.65
CA ASP A 301 -11.93 -11.27 0.25
C ASP A 301 -12.09 -12.80 0.13
N ALA A 302 -13.04 -13.24 -0.69
CA ALA A 302 -13.34 -14.66 -0.85
C ALA A 302 -12.19 -15.47 -1.48
N PHE A 303 -11.26 -14.83 -2.21
CA PHE A 303 -10.06 -15.49 -2.73
C PHE A 303 -9.16 -16.06 -1.63
N GLU A 304 -9.24 -15.53 -0.44
CA GLU A 304 -8.46 -15.99 0.71
C GLU A 304 -8.93 -17.34 1.26
N TRP A 305 -10.05 -17.89 0.77
CA TRP A 305 -10.46 -19.26 1.05
C TRP A 305 -9.67 -20.30 0.27
N LEU A 306 -9.10 -19.96 -0.89
CA LEU A 306 -8.49 -20.93 -1.81
C LEU A 306 -7.41 -21.81 -1.17
N PRO A 307 -6.43 -21.28 -0.40
CA PRO A 307 -5.43 -22.12 0.26
C PRO A 307 -6.03 -23.13 1.23
N PHE A 308 -7.06 -22.73 1.96
CA PHE A 308 -7.71 -23.55 2.94
C PHE A 308 -8.55 -24.67 2.29
N ILE A 309 -9.28 -24.36 1.22
CA ILE A 309 -10.00 -25.35 0.41
C ILE A 309 -9.01 -26.39 -0.09
N GLU A 310 -7.88 -25.95 -0.63
CA GLU A 310 -6.82 -26.83 -1.14
C GLU A 310 -6.24 -27.71 -0.02
N GLY A 311 -5.95 -27.12 1.15
CA GLY A 311 -5.47 -27.87 2.32
C GLY A 311 -6.43 -28.97 2.76
N TYR A 312 -7.72 -28.68 2.84
CA TYR A 312 -8.73 -29.69 3.18
C TYR A 312 -8.85 -30.80 2.14
N ILE A 313 -8.61 -30.51 0.85
CA ILE A 313 -8.59 -31.55 -0.18
C ILE A 313 -7.39 -32.48 0.01
N TYR A 314 -6.19 -31.93 0.19
CA TYR A 314 -4.97 -32.71 0.34
C TYR A 314 -4.92 -33.50 1.66
N THR A 315 -5.66 -33.08 2.68
CA THR A 315 -5.84 -33.82 3.95
C THR A 315 -7.08 -34.71 3.95
N GLU A 316 -7.69 -34.92 2.78
CA GLU A 316 -8.88 -35.80 2.59
C GLU A 316 -10.14 -35.36 3.35
N ASN A 317 -10.19 -34.13 3.85
CA ASN A 317 -11.39 -33.58 4.48
C ASN A 317 -12.31 -32.94 3.42
N LEU A 318 -12.86 -33.78 2.56
CA LEU A 318 -13.57 -33.36 1.35
C LEU A 318 -14.88 -32.63 1.64
N ASP A 319 -15.60 -33.01 2.69
CA ASP A 319 -16.86 -32.36 3.10
C ASP A 319 -16.61 -30.89 3.46
N ARG A 320 -15.51 -30.63 4.14
CA ARG A 320 -15.12 -29.27 4.52
C ARG A 320 -14.66 -28.44 3.32
N ALA A 321 -13.93 -29.07 2.40
CA ALA A 321 -13.52 -28.43 1.15
C ALA A 321 -14.73 -28.02 0.29
N GLU A 322 -15.73 -28.89 0.17
CA GLU A 322 -16.97 -28.59 -0.53
C GLU A 322 -17.75 -27.46 0.14
N GLU A 323 -17.95 -27.53 1.46
CA GLU A 323 -18.63 -26.49 2.25
C GLU A 323 -17.98 -25.09 2.02
N LEU A 324 -16.65 -25.02 2.13
CA LEU A 324 -15.93 -23.76 1.94
C LEU A 324 -16.01 -23.28 0.49
N SER A 325 -15.97 -24.18 -0.50
CA SER A 325 -16.14 -23.81 -1.91
C SER A 325 -17.52 -23.18 -2.16
N GLN A 326 -18.58 -23.72 -1.57
CA GLN A 326 -19.92 -23.17 -1.68
C GLN A 326 -20.06 -21.83 -0.93
N ILE A 327 -19.47 -21.69 0.25
CA ILE A 327 -19.44 -20.42 0.97
C ILE A 327 -18.71 -19.33 0.14
N ALA A 328 -17.55 -19.68 -0.40
CA ALA A 328 -16.72 -18.76 -1.17
C ALA A 328 -17.41 -18.30 -2.44
N ILE A 329 -18.01 -19.20 -3.22
CA ILE A 329 -18.72 -18.84 -4.46
C ILE A 329 -20.00 -18.05 -4.21
N LYS A 330 -20.70 -18.33 -3.10
CA LYS A 330 -21.88 -17.56 -2.70
C LYS A 330 -21.52 -16.14 -2.31
N LYS A 331 -20.37 -15.96 -1.65
CA LYS A 331 -19.86 -14.64 -1.25
C LYS A 331 -19.34 -13.83 -2.44
N GLU A 332 -18.61 -14.47 -3.34
CA GLU A 332 -18.02 -13.84 -4.53
C GLU A 332 -18.17 -14.76 -5.76
N PRO A 333 -19.21 -14.56 -6.57
CA PRO A 333 -19.44 -15.39 -7.78
C PRO A 333 -18.30 -15.36 -8.81
N ARG A 334 -17.45 -14.33 -8.77
CA ARG A 334 -16.28 -14.21 -9.66
C ARG A 334 -15.19 -15.21 -9.33
N LEU A 335 -15.19 -15.77 -8.12
CA LEU A 335 -14.25 -16.80 -7.69
C LEU A 335 -14.43 -18.11 -8.46
N ARG A 336 -15.53 -18.27 -9.21
CA ARG A 336 -15.80 -19.48 -10.02
C ARG A 336 -14.59 -19.97 -10.81
N LYS A 337 -13.92 -19.05 -11.53
CA LYS A 337 -12.74 -19.41 -12.31
C LYS A 337 -11.59 -19.92 -11.44
N GLY A 338 -11.35 -19.27 -10.30
CA GLY A 338 -10.32 -19.69 -9.35
C GLY A 338 -10.62 -21.06 -8.74
N LEU A 339 -11.89 -21.33 -8.38
CA LEU A 339 -12.31 -22.64 -7.90
C LEU A 339 -12.21 -23.72 -8.98
N CYS A 340 -12.60 -23.43 -10.22
CA CYS A 340 -12.42 -24.34 -11.34
C CYS A 340 -10.96 -24.75 -11.52
N GLN A 341 -10.06 -23.79 -11.45
CA GLN A 341 -8.61 -24.05 -11.55
C GLN A 341 -8.07 -24.86 -10.37
N LEU A 342 -8.52 -24.54 -9.15
CA LEU A 342 -8.14 -25.25 -7.96
C LEU A 342 -8.57 -26.72 -8.07
N TRP A 343 -9.87 -26.96 -8.28
CA TRP A 343 -10.41 -28.31 -8.36
C TRP A 343 -9.85 -29.11 -9.56
N GLY A 344 -9.61 -28.48 -10.71
CA GLY A 344 -8.94 -29.12 -11.85
C GLY A 344 -7.48 -29.49 -11.57
N ARG A 345 -6.74 -28.64 -10.86
CA ARG A 345 -5.34 -28.93 -10.45
C ARG A 345 -5.26 -30.08 -9.46
N VAL A 346 -6.13 -30.10 -8.46
CA VAL A 346 -6.08 -31.11 -7.41
C VAL A 346 -6.68 -32.43 -7.84
N GLU A 347 -7.63 -32.46 -8.79
CA GLU A 347 -8.21 -33.70 -9.34
C GLU A 347 -7.13 -34.68 -9.81
N ALA A 348 -6.09 -34.18 -10.47
CA ALA A 348 -4.97 -34.99 -10.95
C ALA A 348 -4.14 -35.61 -9.81
N ASN A 349 -4.21 -35.06 -8.60
CA ASN A 349 -3.46 -35.48 -7.42
C ASN A 349 -4.32 -36.24 -6.40
N ILE A 350 -5.63 -36.32 -6.61
CA ILE A 350 -6.54 -37.09 -5.76
C ILE A 350 -6.49 -38.55 -6.19
N HIS A 351 -5.92 -39.43 -5.36
CA HIS A 351 -5.84 -40.88 -5.64
C HIS A 351 -7.11 -41.64 -5.22
N HIS A 352 -7.98 -41.01 -4.47
CA HIS A 352 -9.18 -41.60 -3.91
C HIS A 352 -10.39 -41.46 -4.86
N PRO A 353 -11.10 -42.56 -5.25
CA PRO A 353 -12.19 -42.49 -6.23
C PRO A 353 -13.36 -41.57 -5.84
N GLU A 354 -13.67 -41.44 -4.54
CA GLU A 354 -14.73 -40.53 -4.07
C GLU A 354 -14.33 -39.08 -4.20
N GLY A 355 -13.06 -38.76 -3.92
CA GLY A 355 -12.52 -37.42 -4.11
C GLY A 355 -12.54 -37.01 -5.58
N GLN A 356 -12.19 -37.88 -6.50
CA GLN A 356 -12.28 -37.61 -7.94
C GLN A 356 -13.72 -37.34 -8.38
N LYS A 357 -14.69 -38.18 -7.91
CA LYS A 357 -16.11 -37.95 -8.19
C LYS A 357 -16.60 -36.61 -7.62
N LEU A 358 -16.14 -36.24 -6.42
CA LEU A 358 -16.48 -34.96 -5.83
C LEU A 358 -15.91 -33.80 -6.66
N ALA A 359 -14.64 -33.90 -7.05
CA ALA A 359 -14.00 -32.83 -7.88
C ALA A 359 -14.77 -32.65 -9.20
N GLN A 360 -15.13 -33.74 -9.88
CA GLN A 360 -15.91 -33.66 -11.11
C GLN A 360 -17.32 -33.13 -10.86
N ARG A 361 -17.99 -33.50 -9.77
CA ARG A 361 -19.29 -32.92 -9.41
C ARG A 361 -19.21 -31.40 -9.22
N ILE A 362 -18.24 -30.93 -8.43
CA ILE A 362 -18.07 -29.50 -8.17
C ILE A 362 -17.72 -28.75 -9.47
N GLN A 363 -16.85 -29.30 -10.29
CA GLN A 363 -16.54 -28.69 -11.59
C GLN A 363 -17.78 -28.58 -12.49
N ASN A 364 -18.64 -29.58 -12.50
CA ASN A 364 -19.90 -29.56 -13.24
C ASN A 364 -20.87 -28.50 -12.66
N GLU A 365 -21.05 -28.47 -11.34
CA GLU A 365 -21.90 -27.47 -10.66
C GLU A 365 -21.42 -26.03 -10.92
N LEU A 366 -20.10 -25.83 -10.92
CA LEU A 366 -19.48 -24.54 -11.24
C LEU A 366 -19.50 -24.23 -12.74
N SER A 367 -19.94 -25.16 -13.59
CA SER A 367 -19.88 -25.03 -15.07
C SER A 367 -18.47 -24.67 -15.55
N CYS A 368 -17.48 -25.41 -15.05
CA CYS A 368 -16.10 -25.25 -15.46
C CYS A 368 -15.98 -25.66 -16.93
N SER A 369 -15.46 -24.77 -17.77
CA SER A 369 -15.10 -25.12 -19.13
C SER A 369 -13.84 -25.98 -19.13
N PRO A 370 -13.73 -27.01 -19.97
CA PRO A 370 -12.53 -27.84 -20.10
C PRO A 370 -11.32 -27.01 -20.58
#